data_e17e35d31bc1ce28b43a3229c6c2575a
#
_entry.id   e17e35d31bc1ce28b43a3229c6c2575a
#
_cell.length_a   1.000
_cell.length_b   1.000
_cell.length_c   1.000
_cell.angle_alpha   90.00
_cell.angle_beta   90.00
_cell.angle_gamma   90.00
#
_symmetry.space_group_name_H-M   'P 1'
#
loop_
_entity.id
_entity.type
_entity.pdbx_description
1 polymer ?
#
loop_
_entity_poly.entity_id
_entity_poly.type
_entity_poly.pdbx_seq_one_letter_code
_entity_poly.pdbx_strand_id
1 'polypeptide(L)'
;MTDVILDVSHIAKTFGHVQALKDITLSLRKGRVHTLLGENGAGKSTLMKILAGVYPPTQGTITLRGETITINNPQHSRQLGIAIIFQELSLSNNMTVAENIYANNEPRRFGIINDKKMLADCQNLLAELGIPLDPLEMVGNMSMAHRQLVEIAKALSYAADVVIMDEPTSSLSDNEAEILFNIIEKLKQRGCAVIYISHRMDEIMRISDDISVIRDGEYIATHEKKNSDIQHLIAQMVGREMKNIWPARLGEIPDENVPAKLEVKNLSHPSLFKEISFAVRPGEVLGFFGLVGAGRSDVMKALFGLVSYQGTVLIDGKEVRIANPKQAIDHGIAFVTENRKEEGLVLMHDVNINTHHVAFQYNASRMGLINHRQEEAKTMQSIARMNTKVSSVHQAVGALSGGNQQKIVLSKWLEKTPRILLLDEPTRGVDVGAKFEIYNVIRQLAAAGTAIILVSSELPEVMALSDRLVVMRNKTIADIYSCENLTQTQVMTAATGVR
;
A
#
# COMPACT_ATOMS: atom_id res chain seq x y z
N MET A 1 -19.97 -32.78 13.82
CA MET A 1 -20.68 -31.58 13.33
C MET A 1 -19.65 -30.73 12.63
N THR A 2 -19.90 -30.30 11.41
CA THR A 2 -18.94 -29.53 10.61
C THR A 2 -18.72 -28.15 11.25
N ASP A 3 -17.47 -27.83 11.59
CA ASP A 3 -17.06 -26.52 12.13
C ASP A 3 -17.24 -25.35 11.15
N VAL A 4 -17.78 -25.61 9.95
CA VAL A 4 -18.03 -24.63 8.90
C VAL A 4 -19.23 -23.78 9.27
N ILE A 5 -19.02 -22.45 9.34
CA ILE A 5 -20.06 -21.47 9.64
C ILE A 5 -20.61 -20.80 8.39
N LEU A 6 -19.74 -20.49 7.43
CA LEU A 6 -20.12 -19.91 6.12
C LEU A 6 -19.48 -20.75 5.02
N ASP A 7 -20.26 -21.13 4.04
CA ASP A 7 -19.79 -21.79 2.83
C ASP A 7 -20.23 -21.01 1.60
N VAL A 8 -19.29 -20.76 0.70
CA VAL A 8 -19.48 -20.07 -0.56
C VAL A 8 -19.17 -21.07 -1.66
N SER A 9 -20.15 -21.41 -2.47
CA SER A 9 -20.03 -22.46 -3.49
C SER A 9 -20.29 -21.91 -4.89
N HIS A 10 -19.26 -21.99 -5.74
CA HIS A 10 -19.33 -21.64 -7.17
C HIS A 10 -19.83 -20.22 -7.44
N ILE A 11 -19.44 -19.26 -6.60
CA ILE A 11 -19.87 -17.87 -6.77
C ILE A 11 -19.19 -17.25 -7.99
N ALA A 12 -20.05 -16.78 -8.91
CA ALA A 12 -19.65 -15.98 -10.06
C ALA A 12 -20.29 -14.58 -10.03
N LYS A 13 -19.61 -13.58 -10.59
CA LYS A 13 -20.13 -12.23 -10.73
C LYS A 13 -19.68 -11.58 -12.03
N THR A 14 -20.63 -11.14 -12.83
CA THR A 14 -20.39 -10.42 -14.09
C THR A 14 -20.98 -9.01 -14.00
N PHE A 15 -20.24 -8.01 -14.46
CA PHE A 15 -20.64 -6.63 -14.63
C PHE A 15 -20.53 -6.26 -16.12
N GLY A 16 -21.67 -6.18 -16.81
CA GLY A 16 -21.67 -6.00 -18.26
C GLY A 16 -20.89 -7.11 -18.98
N HIS A 17 -19.75 -6.76 -19.59
CA HIS A 17 -18.88 -7.72 -20.28
C HIS A 17 -17.69 -8.19 -19.40
N VAL A 18 -17.53 -7.67 -18.19
CA VAL A 18 -16.42 -8.01 -17.30
C VAL A 18 -16.87 -9.05 -16.29
N GLN A 19 -16.28 -10.23 -16.34
CA GLN A 19 -16.47 -11.28 -15.34
C GLN A 19 -15.46 -11.08 -14.19
N ALA A 20 -15.93 -10.44 -13.12
CA ALA A 20 -15.10 -10.11 -11.95
C ALA A 20 -14.84 -11.32 -11.04
N LEU A 21 -15.78 -12.26 -10.97
CA LEU A 21 -15.63 -13.57 -10.33
C LEU A 21 -16.12 -14.62 -11.30
N LYS A 22 -15.36 -15.69 -11.47
CA LYS A 22 -15.69 -16.79 -12.38
C LYS A 22 -16.21 -18.01 -11.64
N ASP A 23 -15.44 -18.47 -10.65
CA ASP A 23 -15.77 -19.64 -9.82
C ASP A 23 -15.03 -19.54 -8.48
N ILE A 24 -15.72 -19.08 -7.46
CA ILE A 24 -15.15 -18.97 -6.10
C ILE A 24 -15.86 -19.96 -5.19
N THR A 25 -15.07 -20.85 -4.60
CA THR A 25 -15.50 -21.77 -3.56
C THR A 25 -14.64 -21.59 -2.32
N LEU A 26 -15.28 -21.38 -1.16
CA LEU A 26 -14.60 -21.01 0.09
C LEU A 26 -15.43 -21.45 1.29
N SER A 27 -14.81 -22.12 2.26
CA SER A 27 -15.46 -22.56 3.50
C SER A 27 -14.78 -21.93 4.71
N LEU A 28 -15.54 -21.22 5.53
CA LEU A 28 -15.07 -20.59 6.76
C LEU A 28 -15.42 -21.44 7.97
N ARG A 29 -14.46 -21.60 8.88
CA ARG A 29 -14.61 -22.36 10.11
C ARG A 29 -14.75 -21.44 11.31
N LYS A 30 -15.53 -21.83 12.30
CA LYS A 30 -15.70 -21.10 13.57
C LYS A 30 -14.35 -20.93 14.29
N GLY A 31 -14.15 -19.74 14.85
CA GLY A 31 -12.96 -19.43 15.65
C GLY A 31 -11.64 -19.47 14.88
N ARG A 32 -11.68 -19.29 13.55
CA ARG A 32 -10.48 -19.27 12.71
C ARG A 32 -10.41 -17.99 11.89
N VAL A 33 -9.19 -17.55 11.64
CA VAL A 33 -8.89 -16.47 10.68
C VAL A 33 -8.61 -17.11 9.32
N HIS A 34 -9.45 -16.81 8.37
CA HIS A 34 -9.31 -17.22 6.98
C HIS A 34 -8.86 -16.05 6.13
N THR A 35 -7.62 -16.06 5.70
CA THR A 35 -7.07 -14.99 4.87
C THR A 35 -7.38 -15.22 3.39
N LEU A 36 -7.84 -14.17 2.71
CA LEU A 36 -7.96 -14.15 1.25
C LEU A 36 -6.77 -13.42 0.65
N LEU A 37 -5.93 -14.17 -0.05
CA LEU A 37 -4.75 -13.69 -0.73
C LEU A 37 -5.00 -13.60 -2.24
N GLY A 38 -4.51 -12.55 -2.89
CA GLY A 38 -4.62 -12.38 -4.33
C GLY A 38 -4.19 -10.97 -4.75
N GLU A 39 -3.84 -10.79 -6.02
CA GLU A 39 -3.48 -9.48 -6.58
C GLU A 39 -4.65 -8.49 -6.57
N ASN A 40 -4.35 -7.20 -6.78
CA ASN A 40 -5.39 -6.20 -7.00
C ASN A 40 -6.15 -6.52 -8.29
N GLY A 41 -7.49 -6.54 -8.20
CA GLY A 41 -8.33 -6.98 -9.31
C GLY A 41 -8.63 -8.48 -9.34
N ALA A 42 -8.07 -9.30 -8.45
CA ALA A 42 -8.35 -10.75 -8.37
C ALA A 42 -9.79 -11.09 -7.96
N GLY A 43 -10.61 -10.09 -7.60
CA GLY A 43 -12.02 -10.28 -7.24
C GLY A 43 -12.31 -10.26 -5.74
N LYS A 44 -11.33 -10.14 -4.85
CA LYS A 44 -11.51 -10.16 -3.38
C LYS A 44 -12.59 -9.19 -2.90
N SER A 45 -12.46 -7.91 -3.23
CA SER A 45 -13.45 -6.90 -2.82
C SER A 45 -14.82 -7.09 -3.47
N THR A 46 -14.91 -7.75 -4.63
CA THR A 46 -16.19 -8.13 -5.24
C THR A 46 -16.87 -9.22 -4.42
N LEU A 47 -16.13 -10.25 -4.00
CA LEU A 47 -16.65 -11.29 -3.12
C LEU A 47 -17.13 -10.71 -1.79
N MET A 48 -16.34 -9.78 -1.18
CA MET A 48 -16.73 -9.11 0.07
C MET A 48 -18.02 -8.31 -0.11
N LYS A 49 -18.18 -7.57 -1.21
CA LYS A 49 -19.39 -6.82 -1.52
C LYS A 49 -20.61 -7.73 -1.76
N ILE A 50 -20.41 -8.96 -2.23
CA ILE A 50 -21.49 -9.96 -2.30
C ILE A 50 -21.90 -10.41 -0.90
N LEU A 51 -20.94 -10.75 -0.03
CA LEU A 51 -21.21 -11.14 1.35
C LEU A 51 -21.78 -9.98 2.18
N ALA A 52 -21.42 -8.74 1.81
CA ALA A 52 -22.00 -7.52 2.36
C ALA A 52 -23.44 -7.24 1.91
N GLY A 53 -23.94 -7.93 0.89
CA GLY A 53 -25.25 -7.65 0.30
C GLY A 53 -25.29 -6.39 -0.57
N VAL A 54 -24.14 -5.85 -0.99
CA VAL A 54 -24.05 -4.73 -1.93
C VAL A 54 -24.37 -5.16 -3.35
N TYR A 55 -23.93 -6.38 -3.73
CA TYR A 55 -24.20 -6.98 -5.01
C TYR A 55 -24.77 -8.39 -4.84
N PRO A 56 -25.81 -8.78 -5.58
CA PRO A 56 -26.18 -10.20 -5.67
C PRO A 56 -25.13 -10.95 -6.52
N PRO A 57 -24.83 -12.21 -6.22
CA PRO A 57 -24.05 -13.06 -7.12
C PRO A 57 -24.80 -13.27 -8.43
N THR A 58 -24.08 -13.53 -9.54
CA THR A 58 -24.69 -13.92 -10.81
C THR A 58 -25.03 -15.42 -10.83
N GLN A 59 -24.16 -16.22 -10.19
CA GLN A 59 -24.33 -17.67 -10.01
C GLN A 59 -23.72 -18.10 -8.68
N GLY A 60 -24.06 -19.32 -8.25
CA GLY A 60 -23.55 -19.93 -7.04
C GLY A 60 -24.48 -19.77 -5.84
N THR A 61 -24.08 -20.32 -4.71
CA THR A 61 -24.87 -20.35 -3.47
C THR A 61 -24.02 -19.95 -2.27
N ILE A 62 -24.67 -19.33 -1.28
CA ILE A 62 -24.08 -19.01 0.01
C ILE A 62 -24.87 -19.77 1.08
N THR A 63 -24.14 -20.52 1.90
CA THR A 63 -24.72 -21.28 3.01
C THR A 63 -24.17 -20.74 4.33
N LEU A 64 -25.04 -20.36 5.25
CA LEU A 64 -24.66 -19.87 6.58
C LEU A 64 -25.27 -20.82 7.64
N ARG A 65 -24.43 -21.32 8.55
CA ARG A 65 -24.86 -22.28 9.60
C ARG A 65 -25.58 -23.52 9.05
N GLY A 66 -25.24 -23.93 7.82
CA GLY A 66 -25.85 -25.09 7.14
C GLY A 66 -27.12 -24.78 6.35
N GLU A 67 -27.62 -23.56 6.37
CA GLU A 67 -28.80 -23.12 5.62
C GLU A 67 -28.41 -22.25 4.42
N THR A 68 -28.94 -22.53 3.25
CA THR A 68 -28.73 -21.68 2.07
C THR A 68 -29.47 -20.37 2.24
N ILE A 69 -28.74 -19.27 2.07
CA ILE A 69 -29.23 -17.90 2.29
C ILE A 69 -29.12 -17.06 1.02
N THR A 70 -29.98 -16.04 0.92
CA THR A 70 -29.86 -14.98 -0.08
C THR A 70 -29.69 -13.66 0.67
N ILE A 71 -28.58 -12.94 0.39
CA ILE A 71 -28.28 -11.66 1.04
C ILE A 71 -28.85 -10.54 0.16
N ASN A 72 -29.91 -9.88 0.60
CA ASN A 72 -30.64 -8.92 -0.22
C ASN A 72 -30.06 -7.50 -0.19
N ASN A 73 -29.49 -7.09 0.94
CA ASN A 73 -28.90 -5.77 1.16
C ASN A 73 -27.96 -5.78 2.38
N PRO A 74 -27.19 -4.70 2.63
CA PRO A 74 -26.25 -4.65 3.76
C PRO A 74 -26.90 -4.78 5.15
N GLN A 75 -28.13 -4.29 5.32
CA GLN A 75 -28.85 -4.44 6.57
C GLN A 75 -29.20 -5.94 6.84
N HIS A 76 -29.63 -6.65 5.81
CA HIS A 76 -29.90 -8.08 5.91
C HIS A 76 -28.61 -8.90 6.20
N SER A 77 -27.48 -8.55 5.59
CA SER A 77 -26.18 -9.16 5.91
C SER A 77 -25.84 -9.03 7.41
N ARG A 78 -26.03 -7.84 7.98
CA ARG A 78 -25.84 -7.60 9.43
C ARG A 78 -26.81 -8.42 10.28
N GLN A 79 -28.07 -8.51 9.93
CA GLN A 79 -29.09 -9.31 10.64
C GLN A 79 -28.74 -10.80 10.63
N LEU A 80 -28.08 -11.28 9.58
CA LEU A 80 -27.56 -12.64 9.48
C LEU A 80 -26.30 -12.88 10.32
N GLY A 81 -25.73 -11.84 10.94
CA GLY A 81 -24.53 -11.93 11.76
C GLY A 81 -23.23 -11.81 10.95
N ILE A 82 -23.25 -11.13 9.79
CA ILE A 82 -22.07 -10.85 8.99
C ILE A 82 -21.70 -9.36 9.17
N ALA A 83 -20.59 -9.06 9.81
CA ALA A 83 -20.06 -7.71 9.97
C ALA A 83 -18.91 -7.46 8.98
N ILE A 84 -18.83 -6.25 8.42
CA ILE A 84 -17.83 -5.91 7.42
C ILE A 84 -17.17 -4.59 7.77
N ILE A 85 -15.85 -4.59 7.72
CA ILE A 85 -14.98 -3.43 7.81
C ILE A 85 -14.39 -3.22 6.43
N PHE A 86 -14.82 -2.15 5.75
CA PHE A 86 -14.35 -1.79 4.43
C PHE A 86 -13.03 -1.02 4.49
N GLN A 87 -12.27 -1.04 3.40
CA GLN A 87 -11.04 -0.28 3.24
C GLN A 87 -11.31 1.26 3.31
N GLU A 88 -12.45 1.71 2.77
CA GLU A 88 -12.87 3.11 2.87
C GLU A 88 -13.76 3.30 4.10
N LEU A 89 -13.44 4.32 4.91
CA LEU A 89 -14.19 4.62 6.14
C LEU A 89 -15.58 5.16 5.85
N SER A 90 -16.58 4.66 6.57
CA SER A 90 -17.98 5.07 6.46
C SER A 90 -18.43 5.92 7.65
N LEU A 91 -17.55 6.81 8.15
CA LEU A 91 -17.77 7.63 9.33
C LEU A 91 -18.23 9.04 8.98
N SER A 92 -19.07 9.62 9.85
CA SER A 92 -19.46 11.03 9.78
C SER A 92 -18.49 11.87 10.61
N ASN A 93 -17.81 12.82 9.98
CA ASN A 93 -16.86 13.71 10.64
C ASN A 93 -17.51 14.64 11.68
N ASN A 94 -18.82 14.94 11.52
CA ASN A 94 -19.58 15.85 12.37
C ASN A 94 -20.31 15.13 13.52
N MET A 95 -19.97 13.88 13.79
CA MET A 95 -20.54 13.06 14.85
C MET A 95 -19.46 12.60 15.80
N THR A 96 -19.82 12.33 17.04
CA THR A 96 -18.93 11.77 18.05
C THR A 96 -18.62 10.28 17.75
N VAL A 97 -17.67 9.72 18.48
CA VAL A 97 -17.33 8.29 18.43
C VAL A 97 -18.58 7.45 18.75
N ALA A 98 -19.29 7.76 19.84
CA ALA A 98 -20.47 7.02 20.25
C ALA A 98 -21.61 7.08 19.21
N GLU A 99 -21.88 8.26 18.65
CA GLU A 99 -22.88 8.45 17.59
C GLU A 99 -22.52 7.69 16.31
N ASN A 100 -21.23 7.67 15.92
CA ASN A 100 -20.78 6.89 14.75
C ASN A 100 -20.91 5.38 14.96
N ILE A 101 -20.52 4.88 16.15
CA ILE A 101 -20.59 3.45 16.48
C ILE A 101 -22.02 2.94 16.46
N TYR A 102 -22.95 3.71 17.04
CA TYR A 102 -24.36 3.32 17.16
C TYR A 102 -25.26 3.90 16.06
N ALA A 103 -24.72 4.54 15.02
CA ALA A 103 -25.49 5.05 13.90
C ALA A 103 -26.42 3.98 13.31
N ASN A 104 -27.72 4.30 13.18
CA ASN A 104 -28.81 3.40 12.80
C ASN A 104 -29.10 2.23 13.76
N ASN A 105 -28.53 2.25 14.98
CA ASN A 105 -28.79 1.27 16.03
C ASN A 105 -28.75 1.93 17.42
N GLU A 106 -29.17 3.19 17.48
CA GLU A 106 -29.17 3.96 18.71
C GLU A 106 -30.10 3.30 19.73
N PRO A 107 -29.67 3.13 21.01
CA PRO A 107 -30.56 2.65 22.06
C PRO A 107 -31.69 3.66 22.29
N ARG A 108 -32.93 3.20 22.20
CA ARG A 108 -34.12 4.05 22.32
C ARG A 108 -34.94 3.69 23.54
N ARG A 109 -35.54 4.71 24.15
CA ARG A 109 -36.56 4.58 25.18
C ARG A 109 -37.80 5.40 24.77
N PHE A 110 -38.93 4.74 24.64
CA PHE A 110 -40.18 5.34 24.15
C PHE A 110 -40.05 6.08 22.80
N GLY A 111 -39.20 5.54 21.89
CA GLY A 111 -38.98 6.14 20.56
C GLY A 111 -37.90 7.24 20.50
N ILE A 112 -37.44 7.73 21.67
CA ILE A 112 -36.40 8.76 21.79
C ILE A 112 -35.03 8.11 22.04
N ILE A 113 -33.98 8.64 21.42
CA ILE A 113 -32.59 8.17 21.62
C ILE A 113 -32.20 8.36 23.10
N ASN A 114 -31.62 7.34 23.68
CA ASN A 114 -31.13 7.37 25.06
C ASN A 114 -29.60 7.58 25.06
N ASP A 115 -29.17 8.84 25.02
CA ASP A 115 -27.76 9.21 24.95
C ASP A 115 -26.93 8.65 26.11
N LYS A 116 -27.48 8.64 27.34
CA LYS A 116 -26.78 8.09 28.50
C LYS A 116 -26.47 6.61 28.34
N LYS A 117 -27.44 5.85 27.83
CA LYS A 117 -27.24 4.42 27.56
C LYS A 117 -26.25 4.23 26.40
N MET A 118 -26.37 5.00 25.33
CA MET A 118 -25.47 4.95 24.18
C MET A 118 -24.01 5.19 24.58
N LEU A 119 -23.76 6.19 25.41
CA LEU A 119 -22.45 6.50 25.95
C LEU A 119 -21.90 5.36 26.82
N ALA A 120 -22.72 4.84 27.74
CA ALA A 120 -22.32 3.73 28.61
C ALA A 120 -22.01 2.46 27.81
N ASP A 121 -22.86 2.12 26.83
CA ASP A 121 -22.68 0.97 25.95
C ASP A 121 -21.40 1.14 25.10
N CYS A 122 -21.14 2.37 24.61
CA CYS A 122 -19.92 2.71 23.88
C CYS A 122 -18.67 2.56 24.73
N GLN A 123 -18.65 3.09 25.96
CA GLN A 123 -17.53 2.95 26.90
C GLN A 123 -17.21 1.48 27.17
N ASN A 124 -18.24 0.67 27.43
CA ASN A 124 -18.10 -0.75 27.66
C ASN A 124 -17.50 -1.48 26.45
N LEU A 125 -17.99 -1.19 25.24
CA LEU A 125 -17.49 -1.77 24.00
C LEU A 125 -16.01 -1.43 23.77
N LEU A 126 -15.65 -0.15 23.89
CA LEU A 126 -14.28 0.31 23.70
C LEU A 126 -13.33 -0.33 24.71
N ALA A 127 -13.74 -0.40 26.00
CA ALA A 127 -12.97 -1.07 27.05
C ALA A 127 -12.80 -2.57 26.78
N GLU A 128 -13.86 -3.25 26.33
CA GLU A 128 -13.84 -4.67 25.97
C GLU A 128 -12.88 -4.94 24.81
N LEU A 129 -12.89 -4.09 23.79
CA LEU A 129 -12.00 -4.20 22.63
C LEU A 129 -10.57 -3.76 22.96
N GLY A 130 -10.36 -3.00 24.03
CA GLY A 130 -9.07 -2.42 24.39
C GLY A 130 -8.69 -1.22 23.51
N ILE A 131 -9.69 -0.49 23.03
CA ILE A 131 -9.52 0.69 22.19
C ILE A 131 -9.51 1.95 23.07
N PRO A 132 -8.39 2.71 23.16
CA PRO A 132 -8.26 3.86 24.04
C PRO A 132 -8.82 5.15 23.40
N LEU A 133 -10.14 5.21 23.16
CA LEU A 133 -10.81 6.38 22.58
C LEU A 133 -11.87 6.93 23.53
N ASP A 134 -12.09 8.27 23.47
CA ASP A 134 -13.17 8.93 24.19
C ASP A 134 -14.47 8.86 23.36
N PRO A 135 -15.57 8.28 23.89
CA PRO A 135 -16.86 8.25 23.23
C PRO A 135 -17.41 9.61 22.80
N LEU A 136 -17.01 10.69 23.47
CA LEU A 136 -17.48 12.06 23.18
C LEU A 136 -16.61 12.81 22.17
N GLU A 137 -15.44 12.26 21.81
CA GLU A 137 -14.55 12.91 20.85
C GLU A 137 -15.18 12.97 19.46
N MET A 138 -15.04 14.11 18.77
CA MET A 138 -15.53 14.30 17.41
C MET A 138 -14.62 13.57 16.41
N VAL A 139 -15.19 12.68 15.61
CA VAL A 139 -14.44 11.88 14.63
C VAL A 139 -13.66 12.76 13.63
N GLY A 140 -14.20 13.95 13.29
CA GLY A 140 -13.53 14.91 12.42
C GLY A 140 -12.15 15.39 12.92
N ASN A 141 -11.90 15.35 14.23
CA ASN A 141 -10.64 15.80 14.84
C ASN A 141 -9.60 14.67 14.99
N MET A 142 -10.01 13.44 14.71
CA MET A 142 -9.15 12.26 14.93
C MET A 142 -8.16 12.02 13.79
N SER A 143 -7.04 11.38 14.12
CA SER A 143 -6.13 10.81 13.14
C SER A 143 -6.83 9.73 12.30
N MET A 144 -6.27 9.44 11.12
CA MET A 144 -6.81 8.38 10.24
C MET A 144 -6.81 7.02 10.94
N ALA A 145 -5.78 6.74 11.74
CA ALA A 145 -5.66 5.51 12.52
C ALA A 145 -6.75 5.39 13.59
N HIS A 146 -7.02 6.45 14.34
CA HIS A 146 -8.11 6.45 15.32
C HIS A 146 -9.48 6.28 14.66
N ARG A 147 -9.72 6.92 13.50
CA ARG A 147 -10.94 6.71 12.71
C ARG A 147 -11.10 5.24 12.30
N GLN A 148 -10.01 4.59 11.90
CA GLN A 148 -10.03 3.15 11.58
C GLN A 148 -10.47 2.31 12.79
N LEU A 149 -9.97 2.62 13.99
CA LEU A 149 -10.40 1.96 15.23
C LEU A 149 -11.89 2.21 15.55
N VAL A 150 -12.42 3.39 15.25
CA VAL A 150 -13.87 3.68 15.38
C VAL A 150 -14.68 2.82 14.40
N GLU A 151 -14.24 2.68 13.14
CA GLU A 151 -14.93 1.82 12.15
C GLU A 151 -14.92 0.35 12.57
N ILE A 152 -13.81 -0.14 13.14
CA ILE A 152 -13.72 -1.49 13.72
C ILE A 152 -14.71 -1.65 14.88
N ALA A 153 -14.74 -0.70 15.83
CA ALA A 153 -15.66 -0.74 16.96
C ALA A 153 -17.12 -0.70 16.48
N LYS A 154 -17.44 0.11 15.47
CA LYS A 154 -18.76 0.19 14.83
C LYS A 154 -19.19 -1.14 14.22
N ALA A 155 -18.31 -1.80 13.48
CA ALA A 155 -18.59 -3.12 12.89
C ALA A 155 -18.81 -4.19 13.97
N LEU A 156 -18.13 -4.09 15.11
CA LEU A 156 -18.21 -5.05 16.23
C LEU A 156 -19.24 -4.67 17.30
N SER A 157 -19.97 -3.56 17.14
CA SER A 157 -21.08 -3.19 18.04
C SER A 157 -22.28 -4.13 17.92
N TYR A 158 -22.29 -5.00 16.92
CA TYR A 158 -23.30 -6.05 16.70
C TYR A 158 -22.70 -7.41 17.04
N ALA A 159 -23.56 -8.34 17.46
CA ALA A 159 -23.18 -9.75 17.58
C ALA A 159 -22.95 -10.34 16.19
N ALA A 160 -21.70 -10.55 15.82
CA ALA A 160 -21.33 -11.12 14.54
C ALA A 160 -20.74 -12.52 14.70
N ASP A 161 -21.17 -13.45 13.86
CA ASP A 161 -20.57 -14.78 13.74
C ASP A 161 -19.47 -14.82 12.67
N VAL A 162 -19.54 -13.91 11.70
CA VAL A 162 -18.56 -13.74 10.63
C VAL A 162 -18.16 -12.26 10.57
N VAL A 163 -16.86 -11.99 10.68
CA VAL A 163 -16.29 -10.64 10.57
C VAL A 163 -15.36 -10.58 9.37
N ILE A 164 -15.62 -9.65 8.47
CA ILE A 164 -14.83 -9.44 7.25
C ILE A 164 -14.04 -8.16 7.40
N MET A 165 -12.72 -8.22 7.20
CA MET A 165 -11.80 -7.10 7.31
C MET A 165 -11.03 -6.92 6.00
N ASP A 166 -11.30 -5.81 5.28
CA ASP A 166 -10.63 -5.51 4.01
C ASP A 166 -9.53 -4.46 4.24
N GLU A 167 -8.27 -4.90 4.22
CA GLU A 167 -7.05 -4.11 4.46
C GLU A 167 -7.12 -3.23 5.73
N PRO A 168 -7.48 -3.77 6.90
CA PRO A 168 -7.79 -2.97 8.08
C PRO A 168 -6.57 -2.25 8.68
N THR A 169 -5.35 -2.65 8.33
CA THR A 169 -4.08 -2.07 8.82
C THR A 169 -3.49 -0.99 7.93
N SER A 170 -4.09 -0.70 6.78
CA SER A 170 -3.52 0.21 5.76
C SER A 170 -3.22 1.63 6.27
N SER A 171 -3.89 2.09 7.32
CA SER A 171 -3.72 3.40 7.96
C SER A 171 -3.25 3.34 9.41
N LEU A 172 -2.97 2.14 9.95
CA LEU A 172 -2.55 1.93 11.33
C LEU A 172 -1.03 1.94 11.47
N SER A 173 -0.54 2.50 12.57
CA SER A 173 0.84 2.28 13.04
C SER A 173 0.98 0.88 13.63
N ASP A 174 2.23 0.44 13.88
CA ASP A 174 2.50 -0.87 14.45
C ASP A 174 1.80 -1.08 15.81
N ASN A 175 1.75 -0.03 16.66
CA ASN A 175 1.06 -0.11 17.96
C ASN A 175 -0.46 -0.29 17.79
N GLU A 176 -1.07 0.39 16.84
CA GLU A 176 -2.51 0.28 16.56
C GLU A 176 -2.85 -1.03 15.86
N ALA A 177 -1.94 -1.56 15.04
CA ALA A 177 -2.06 -2.88 14.44
C ALA A 177 -2.05 -3.99 15.53
N GLU A 178 -1.25 -3.84 16.60
CA GLU A 178 -1.28 -4.75 17.76
C GLU A 178 -2.64 -4.75 18.45
N ILE A 179 -3.29 -3.60 18.60
CA ILE A 179 -4.66 -3.52 19.14
C ILE A 179 -5.62 -4.33 18.27
N LEU A 180 -5.54 -4.16 16.95
CA LEU A 180 -6.37 -4.91 16.00
C LEU A 180 -6.12 -6.42 16.09
N PHE A 181 -4.86 -6.87 16.16
CA PHE A 181 -4.54 -8.29 16.26
C PHE A 181 -5.06 -8.90 17.58
N ASN A 182 -5.01 -8.15 18.67
CA ASN A 182 -5.63 -8.57 19.95
C ASN A 182 -7.17 -8.65 19.83
N ILE A 183 -7.80 -7.76 19.08
CA ILE A 183 -9.25 -7.83 18.80
C ILE A 183 -9.57 -9.10 18.01
N ILE A 184 -8.80 -9.40 16.95
CA ILE A 184 -8.97 -10.61 16.14
C ILE A 184 -8.87 -11.86 17.00
N GLU A 185 -7.89 -11.93 17.88
CA GLU A 185 -7.73 -13.08 18.78
C GLU A 185 -8.91 -13.24 19.75
N LYS A 186 -9.46 -12.13 20.30
CA LYS A 186 -10.69 -12.17 21.10
C LYS A 186 -11.90 -12.67 20.29
N LEU A 187 -12.02 -12.26 19.03
CA LEU A 187 -13.09 -12.74 18.13
C LEU A 187 -12.99 -14.25 17.89
N LYS A 188 -11.78 -14.76 17.64
CA LYS A 188 -11.52 -16.20 17.52
C LYS A 188 -11.96 -16.96 18.76
N GLN A 189 -11.56 -16.50 19.94
CA GLN A 189 -11.91 -17.12 21.23
C GLN A 189 -13.42 -17.16 21.46
N ARG A 190 -14.19 -16.22 20.91
CA ARG A 190 -15.66 -16.21 20.94
C ARG A 190 -16.29 -17.13 19.89
N GLY A 191 -15.48 -17.77 19.05
CA GLY A 191 -15.95 -18.64 17.97
C GLY A 191 -16.37 -17.90 16.71
N CYS A 192 -16.10 -16.59 16.55
CA CYS A 192 -16.31 -15.87 15.30
C CYS A 192 -15.35 -16.36 14.24
N ALA A 193 -15.83 -16.52 13.01
CA ALA A 193 -14.97 -16.68 11.85
C ALA A 193 -14.54 -15.30 11.32
N VAL A 194 -13.27 -15.13 11.03
CA VAL A 194 -12.74 -13.86 10.52
C VAL A 194 -12.23 -14.07 9.10
N ILE A 195 -12.74 -13.30 8.13
CA ILE A 195 -12.09 -13.16 6.83
C ILE A 195 -11.15 -11.96 6.91
N TYR A 196 -9.88 -12.18 6.62
CA TYR A 196 -8.86 -11.15 6.64
C TYR A 196 -8.26 -10.96 5.25
N ILE A 197 -8.31 -9.74 4.74
CA ILE A 197 -7.69 -9.39 3.46
C ILE A 197 -6.54 -8.45 3.75
N SER A 198 -5.35 -8.83 3.35
CA SER A 198 -4.14 -8.00 3.40
C SER A 198 -3.20 -8.41 2.27
N HIS A 199 -2.34 -7.49 1.88
CA HIS A 199 -1.22 -7.75 0.98
C HIS A 199 0.13 -7.84 1.74
N ARG A 200 0.13 -7.66 3.06
CA ARG A 200 1.29 -7.74 3.94
C ARG A 200 1.50 -9.16 4.42
N MET A 201 2.54 -9.81 3.89
CA MET A 201 2.82 -11.23 4.19
C MET A 201 3.16 -11.47 5.66
N ASP A 202 3.83 -10.52 6.32
CA ASP A 202 4.13 -10.57 7.75
C ASP A 202 2.86 -10.67 8.61
N GLU A 203 1.83 -9.87 8.32
CA GLU A 203 0.53 -9.94 8.99
C GLU A 203 -0.17 -11.28 8.71
N ILE A 204 -0.23 -11.69 7.44
CA ILE A 204 -0.86 -12.93 7.02
C ILE A 204 -0.23 -14.12 7.75
N MET A 205 1.09 -14.19 7.74
CA MET A 205 1.81 -15.28 8.44
C MET A 205 1.71 -15.18 9.96
N ARG A 206 1.34 -14.07 10.51
CA ARG A 206 1.13 -13.91 11.94
C ARG A 206 -0.24 -14.41 12.38
N ILE A 207 -1.32 -13.94 11.75
CA ILE A 207 -2.69 -14.09 12.27
C ILE A 207 -3.50 -15.20 11.63
N SER A 208 -3.17 -15.65 10.41
CA SER A 208 -3.99 -16.60 9.67
C SER A 208 -3.97 -18.00 10.26
N ASP A 209 -5.07 -18.70 10.14
CA ASP A 209 -5.17 -20.14 10.35
C ASP A 209 -5.27 -20.87 9.00
N ASP A 210 -6.11 -20.35 8.09
CA ASP A 210 -6.29 -20.82 6.72
C ASP A 210 -6.02 -19.68 5.73
N ILE A 211 -5.44 -19.98 4.57
CA ILE A 211 -5.11 -19.01 3.53
C ILE A 211 -5.65 -19.52 2.20
N SER A 212 -6.61 -18.79 1.62
CA SER A 212 -7.10 -19.05 0.26
C SER A 212 -6.51 -18.09 -0.74
N VAL A 213 -6.04 -18.60 -1.86
CA VAL A 213 -5.50 -17.82 -2.97
C VAL A 213 -6.57 -17.67 -4.05
N ILE A 214 -6.82 -16.41 -4.44
CA ILE A 214 -7.70 -16.03 -5.55
C ILE A 214 -6.87 -15.32 -6.62
N ARG A 215 -7.05 -15.70 -7.88
CA ARG A 215 -6.36 -15.10 -9.02
C ARG A 215 -7.30 -14.99 -10.22
N ASP A 216 -7.34 -13.81 -10.86
CA ASP A 216 -8.14 -13.54 -12.07
C ASP A 216 -9.63 -13.95 -11.96
N GLY A 217 -10.20 -13.78 -10.76
CA GLY A 217 -11.58 -14.11 -10.43
C GLY A 217 -11.84 -15.61 -10.18
N GLU A 218 -10.80 -16.43 -10.07
CA GLU A 218 -10.88 -17.87 -9.81
C GLU A 218 -10.26 -18.23 -8.46
N TYR A 219 -10.84 -19.23 -7.80
CA TYR A 219 -10.25 -19.88 -6.64
C TYR A 219 -9.10 -20.80 -7.09
N ILE A 220 -7.94 -20.68 -6.48
CA ILE A 220 -6.75 -21.46 -6.81
C ILE A 220 -6.55 -22.60 -5.81
N ALA A 221 -6.43 -22.28 -4.52
CA ALA A 221 -6.21 -23.26 -3.46
C ALA A 221 -6.45 -22.65 -2.08
N THR A 222 -6.68 -23.51 -1.08
CA THR A 222 -6.65 -23.16 0.35
C THR A 222 -5.56 -23.96 1.04
N HIS A 223 -4.76 -23.30 1.84
CA HIS A 223 -3.68 -23.86 2.63
C HIS A 223 -3.90 -23.61 4.11
N GLU A 224 -3.58 -24.55 4.96
CA GLU A 224 -3.37 -24.27 6.39
C GLU A 224 -2.03 -23.54 6.55
N LYS A 225 -2.02 -22.43 7.28
CA LYS A 225 -0.82 -21.60 7.51
C LYS A 225 0.41 -22.40 7.92
N LYS A 226 0.24 -23.34 8.87
CA LYS A 226 1.35 -24.16 9.40
C LYS A 226 2.09 -24.98 8.34
N ASN A 227 1.45 -25.25 7.20
CA ASN A 227 1.96 -26.04 6.08
C ASN A 227 2.29 -25.15 4.87
N SER A 228 2.27 -23.82 5.03
CA SER A 228 2.39 -22.87 3.92
C SER A 228 3.78 -22.24 3.90
N ASP A 229 4.38 -22.18 2.71
CA ASP A 229 5.56 -21.39 2.42
C ASP A 229 5.16 -20.09 1.71
N ILE A 230 5.73 -18.98 2.15
CA ILE A 230 5.45 -17.65 1.59
C ILE A 230 5.72 -17.60 0.09
N GLN A 231 6.83 -18.19 -0.36
CA GLN A 231 7.20 -18.20 -1.78
C GLN A 231 6.17 -18.97 -2.62
N HIS A 232 5.67 -20.09 -2.10
CA HIS A 232 4.64 -20.88 -2.75
C HIS A 232 3.31 -20.12 -2.86
N LEU A 233 2.89 -19.44 -1.77
CA LEU A 233 1.67 -18.62 -1.77
C LEU A 233 1.76 -17.48 -2.80
N ILE A 234 2.90 -16.79 -2.86
CA ILE A 234 3.14 -15.72 -3.83
C ILE A 234 3.14 -16.26 -5.26
N ALA A 235 3.77 -17.42 -5.50
CA ALA A 235 3.78 -18.05 -6.82
C ALA A 235 2.37 -18.38 -7.32
N GLN A 236 1.51 -18.90 -6.44
CA GLN A 236 0.09 -19.17 -6.77
C GLN A 236 -0.69 -17.88 -7.04
N MET A 237 -0.44 -16.82 -6.26
CA MET A 237 -1.10 -15.53 -6.39
C MET A 237 -0.76 -14.85 -7.72
N VAL A 238 0.54 -14.88 -8.11
CA VAL A 238 1.05 -14.23 -9.32
C VAL A 238 0.91 -15.11 -10.57
N GLY A 239 0.75 -16.43 -10.39
CA GLY A 239 0.57 -17.39 -11.48
C GLY A 239 1.84 -17.80 -12.23
N ARG A 240 3.01 -17.44 -11.70
CA ARG A 240 4.33 -17.84 -12.21
C ARG A 240 5.26 -18.17 -11.05
N GLU A 241 6.14 -19.16 -11.23
CA GLU A 241 7.18 -19.43 -10.25
C GLU A 241 8.09 -18.19 -10.12
N MET A 242 8.06 -17.56 -8.96
CA MET A 242 9.01 -16.52 -8.59
C MET A 242 10.14 -17.20 -7.81
N LYS A 243 11.22 -17.55 -8.52
CA LYS A 243 12.40 -18.18 -7.88
C LYS A 243 13.04 -17.32 -6.80
N ASN A 244 12.85 -15.99 -6.86
CA ASN A 244 13.24 -15.03 -5.83
C ASN A 244 12.22 -13.86 -5.83
N ILE A 245 11.72 -13.48 -4.67
CA ILE A 245 10.88 -12.29 -4.48
C ILE A 245 11.67 -11.03 -4.83
N TRP A 246 12.95 -11.05 -4.59
CA TRP A 246 13.89 -9.96 -4.85
C TRP A 246 14.70 -10.26 -6.10
N PRO A 247 14.65 -9.41 -7.15
CA PRO A 247 15.48 -9.64 -8.31
C PRO A 247 16.96 -9.48 -7.95
N ALA A 248 17.77 -10.39 -8.46
CA ALA A 248 19.22 -10.32 -8.29
C ALA A 248 19.74 -8.98 -8.83
N ARG A 249 20.83 -8.50 -8.23
CA ARG A 249 21.55 -7.36 -8.77
C ARG A 249 22.05 -7.68 -10.19
N LEU A 250 21.86 -6.74 -11.08
CA LEU A 250 22.41 -6.78 -12.43
C LEU A 250 23.69 -5.94 -12.46
N GLY A 251 24.83 -6.57 -12.82
CA GLY A 251 26.14 -5.92 -12.85
C GLY A 251 26.83 -5.84 -11.48
N GLU A 252 28.04 -5.27 -11.47
CA GLU A 252 28.88 -5.14 -10.28
C GLU A 252 28.48 -3.89 -9.44
N ILE A 253 28.74 -3.95 -8.15
CA ILE A 253 28.62 -2.78 -7.26
C ILE A 253 29.73 -1.81 -7.63
N PRO A 254 29.44 -0.51 -7.86
CA PRO A 254 30.49 0.45 -8.20
C PRO A 254 31.55 0.53 -7.11
N ASP A 255 32.82 0.45 -7.52
CA ASP A 255 33.97 0.60 -6.63
C ASP A 255 33.96 1.99 -5.93
N GLU A 256 34.52 2.07 -4.73
CA GLU A 256 34.62 3.32 -3.97
C GLU A 256 35.47 4.38 -4.68
N ASN A 257 36.35 4.00 -5.57
CA ASN A 257 37.16 4.90 -6.39
C ASN A 257 36.42 5.51 -7.57
N VAL A 258 35.21 5.01 -7.93
CA VAL A 258 34.40 5.60 -8.99
C VAL A 258 33.86 6.96 -8.51
N PRO A 259 34.09 8.05 -9.27
CA PRO A 259 33.55 9.36 -8.91
C PRO A 259 32.05 9.35 -8.68
N ALA A 260 31.60 10.01 -7.61
CA ALA A 260 30.19 10.07 -7.29
C ALA A 260 29.41 10.84 -8.38
N LYS A 261 28.22 10.32 -8.72
CA LYS A 261 27.27 11.02 -9.59
C LYS A 261 26.59 12.16 -8.84
N LEU A 262 26.24 11.91 -7.57
CA LEU A 262 25.67 12.88 -6.65
C LEU A 262 26.49 12.83 -5.34
N GLU A 263 26.94 13.99 -4.86
CA GLU A 263 27.56 14.12 -3.55
C GLU A 263 26.86 15.23 -2.77
N VAL A 264 26.50 14.94 -1.54
CA VAL A 264 25.78 15.83 -0.63
C VAL A 264 26.66 16.07 0.60
N LYS A 265 26.92 17.33 0.94
CA LYS A 265 27.79 17.71 2.08
C LYS A 265 27.05 18.65 3.03
N ASN A 266 26.88 18.20 4.27
CA ASN A 266 26.32 18.99 5.39
C ASN A 266 24.94 19.61 5.04
N LEU A 267 24.10 18.89 4.28
CA LEU A 267 22.79 19.38 3.91
C LEU A 267 21.94 19.54 5.18
N SER A 268 21.37 20.73 5.38
CA SER A 268 20.61 21.04 6.59
C SER A 268 19.40 21.91 6.27
N HIS A 269 18.33 21.72 7.05
CA HIS A 269 17.15 22.57 7.08
C HIS A 269 16.79 22.89 8.53
N PRO A 270 16.28 24.08 8.87
CA PRO A 270 16.06 24.50 10.26
C PRO A 270 15.22 23.54 11.11
N SER A 271 14.29 22.78 10.50
CA SER A 271 13.35 21.91 11.24
C SER A 271 13.22 20.48 10.71
N LEU A 272 13.69 20.18 9.47
CA LEU A 272 13.38 18.91 8.80
C LEU A 272 14.53 17.90 8.86
N PHE A 273 15.78 18.34 8.71
CA PHE A 273 16.96 17.47 8.75
C PHE A 273 18.22 18.29 9.06
N LYS A 274 19.27 17.63 9.54
CA LYS A 274 20.50 18.30 9.97
C LYS A 274 21.75 17.51 9.57
N GLU A 275 22.75 18.20 8.98
CA GLU A 275 24.10 17.68 8.71
C GLU A 275 24.11 16.37 7.88
N ILE A 276 23.24 16.28 6.87
CA ILE A 276 23.14 15.11 6.01
C ILE A 276 24.29 15.12 4.99
N SER A 277 25.12 14.07 5.01
CA SER A 277 26.25 13.91 4.07
C SER A 277 26.31 12.49 3.55
N PHE A 278 26.28 12.33 2.23
CA PHE A 278 26.39 11.04 1.55
C PHE A 278 26.79 11.23 0.08
N ALA A 279 27.16 10.15 -0.57
CA ALA A 279 27.46 10.14 -1.99
C ALA A 279 26.83 8.90 -2.66
N VAL A 280 26.40 9.06 -3.91
CA VAL A 280 25.84 7.99 -4.76
C VAL A 280 26.60 7.94 -6.07
N ARG A 281 27.02 6.74 -6.46
CA ARG A 281 27.81 6.49 -7.67
C ARG A 281 26.94 6.12 -8.85
N PRO A 282 27.41 6.26 -10.09
CA PRO A 282 26.69 5.72 -11.25
C PRO A 282 26.40 4.23 -11.10
N GLY A 283 25.15 3.82 -11.30
CA GLY A 283 24.73 2.44 -11.17
C GLY A 283 24.55 1.94 -9.74
N GLU A 284 24.75 2.77 -8.74
CA GLU A 284 24.51 2.44 -7.33
C GLU A 284 23.03 2.65 -6.96
N VAL A 285 22.50 1.76 -6.12
CA VAL A 285 21.24 1.95 -5.39
C VAL A 285 21.57 2.23 -3.93
N LEU A 286 21.41 3.48 -3.49
CA LEU A 286 21.57 3.90 -2.11
C LEU A 286 20.19 3.91 -1.42
N GLY A 287 19.99 2.99 -0.47
CA GLY A 287 18.77 2.92 0.33
C GLY A 287 18.75 3.96 1.44
N PHE A 288 17.56 4.45 1.78
CA PHE A 288 17.28 5.26 2.96
C PHE A 288 16.23 4.59 3.81
N PHE A 289 16.57 4.32 5.07
CA PHE A 289 15.65 3.76 6.06
C PHE A 289 15.64 4.62 7.34
N GLY A 290 14.57 4.53 8.10
CA GLY A 290 14.37 5.21 9.39
C GLY A 290 12.91 5.22 9.78
N LEU A 291 12.62 5.50 11.05
CA LEU A 291 11.23 5.57 11.53
C LEU A 291 10.48 6.76 10.93
N VAL A 292 9.15 6.74 11.06
CA VAL A 292 8.29 7.85 10.61
C VAL A 292 8.75 9.16 11.27
N GLY A 293 8.91 10.21 10.46
CA GLY A 293 9.41 11.51 10.92
C GLY A 293 10.94 11.62 11.03
N ALA A 294 11.70 10.60 10.59
CA ALA A 294 13.17 10.67 10.57
C ALA A 294 13.74 11.65 9.52
N GLY A 295 12.92 12.20 8.62
CA GLY A 295 13.33 13.22 7.64
C GLY A 295 13.76 12.67 6.28
N ARG A 296 13.53 11.38 5.99
CA ARG A 296 13.93 10.72 4.73
C ARG A 296 13.38 11.42 3.49
N SER A 297 12.07 11.55 3.41
CA SER A 297 11.36 12.20 2.29
C SER A 297 11.70 13.69 2.17
N ASP A 298 11.98 14.35 3.30
CA ASP A 298 12.36 15.77 3.32
C ASP A 298 13.71 16.01 2.65
N VAL A 299 14.67 15.10 2.83
CA VAL A 299 15.96 15.14 2.12
C VAL A 299 15.74 14.99 0.61
N MET A 300 14.86 14.07 0.17
CA MET A 300 14.53 13.91 -1.26
C MET A 300 13.88 15.17 -1.83
N LYS A 301 12.92 15.75 -1.10
CA LYS A 301 12.26 17.02 -1.47
C LYS A 301 13.26 18.18 -1.57
N ALA A 302 14.25 18.25 -0.69
CA ALA A 302 15.29 19.26 -0.74
C ALA A 302 16.20 19.10 -1.98
N LEU A 303 16.64 17.89 -2.28
CA LEU A 303 17.44 17.57 -3.47
C LEU A 303 16.69 17.86 -4.78
N PHE A 304 15.36 17.79 -4.75
CA PHE A 304 14.50 18.12 -5.89
C PHE A 304 14.09 19.60 -5.94
N GLY A 305 14.52 20.42 -4.96
CA GLY A 305 14.23 21.87 -4.92
C GLY A 305 12.82 22.23 -4.48
N LEU A 306 12.11 21.33 -3.79
CA LEU A 306 10.80 21.60 -3.16
C LEU A 306 10.93 22.19 -1.77
N VAL A 307 12.06 21.97 -1.13
CA VAL A 307 12.40 22.46 0.21
C VAL A 307 13.76 23.16 0.12
N SER A 308 13.88 24.33 0.75
CA SER A 308 15.15 25.05 0.84
C SER A 308 16.15 24.31 1.73
N TYR A 309 17.43 24.46 1.46
CA TYR A 309 18.49 23.84 2.26
C TYR A 309 19.73 24.72 2.36
N GLN A 310 20.54 24.43 3.36
CA GLN A 310 21.93 24.88 3.51
C GLN A 310 22.86 23.68 3.29
N GLY A 311 24.09 23.92 2.89
CA GLY A 311 25.06 22.87 2.54
C GLY A 311 25.35 22.84 1.04
N THR A 312 26.15 21.86 0.63
CA THR A 312 26.65 21.75 -0.75
C THR A 312 26.14 20.49 -1.42
N VAL A 313 25.67 20.63 -2.65
CA VAL A 313 25.28 19.52 -3.55
C VAL A 313 26.18 19.57 -4.78
N LEU A 314 26.85 18.45 -5.08
CA LEU A 314 27.65 18.30 -6.29
C LEU A 314 27.05 17.23 -7.19
N ILE A 315 27.00 17.53 -8.48
CA ILE A 315 26.62 16.58 -9.54
C ILE A 315 27.81 16.48 -10.53
N ASP A 316 28.28 15.27 -10.77
CA ASP A 316 29.49 15.01 -11.56
C ASP A 316 30.70 15.85 -11.07
N GLY A 317 30.86 16.00 -9.76
CA GLY A 317 31.91 16.77 -9.10
C GLY A 317 31.77 18.28 -9.20
N LYS A 318 30.70 18.81 -9.80
CA LYS A 318 30.43 20.24 -9.90
C LYS A 318 29.38 20.68 -8.90
N GLU A 319 29.67 21.73 -8.15
CA GLU A 319 28.71 22.31 -7.22
C GLU A 319 27.52 22.90 -7.99
N VAL A 320 26.31 22.56 -7.55
CA VAL A 320 25.04 23.02 -8.11
C VAL A 320 24.13 23.54 -7.02
N ARG A 321 23.34 24.56 -7.34
CA ARG A 321 22.29 25.06 -6.47
C ARG A 321 20.94 24.74 -7.06
N ILE A 322 20.15 23.95 -6.36
CA ILE A 322 18.81 23.52 -6.79
C ILE A 322 17.80 24.25 -5.92
N ALA A 323 17.15 25.26 -6.47
CA ALA A 323 16.17 26.09 -5.78
C ALA A 323 14.73 25.81 -6.21
N ASN A 324 14.52 25.00 -7.25
CA ASN A 324 13.20 24.64 -7.75
C ASN A 324 13.26 23.33 -8.56
N PRO A 325 12.12 22.64 -8.77
CA PRO A 325 12.05 21.36 -9.52
C PRO A 325 12.57 21.44 -10.95
N LYS A 326 12.38 22.57 -11.64
CA LYS A 326 12.89 22.75 -13.01
C LYS A 326 14.41 22.61 -13.06
N GLN A 327 15.12 23.26 -12.15
CA GLN A 327 16.58 23.14 -12.08
C GLN A 327 17.02 21.70 -11.77
N ALA A 328 16.31 20.99 -10.88
CA ALA A 328 16.57 19.58 -10.62
C ALA A 328 16.45 18.72 -11.91
N ILE A 329 15.37 18.92 -12.67
CA ILE A 329 15.14 18.23 -13.95
C ILE A 329 16.23 18.58 -14.97
N ASP A 330 16.60 19.83 -15.08
CA ASP A 330 17.66 20.30 -16.00
C ASP A 330 19.03 19.69 -15.63
N HIS A 331 19.29 19.41 -14.36
CA HIS A 331 20.46 18.66 -13.88
C HIS A 331 20.33 17.13 -14.04
N GLY A 332 19.21 16.63 -14.56
CA GLY A 332 18.98 15.21 -14.81
C GLY A 332 18.53 14.44 -13.57
N ILE A 333 17.93 15.12 -12.60
CA ILE A 333 17.30 14.49 -11.42
C ILE A 333 15.83 14.26 -11.72
N ALA A 334 15.36 13.04 -11.44
CA ALA A 334 13.94 12.67 -11.43
C ALA A 334 13.50 12.32 -10.01
N PHE A 335 12.22 12.56 -9.69
CA PHE A 335 11.68 12.30 -8.36
C PHE A 335 10.30 11.65 -8.44
N VAL A 336 10.23 10.40 -8.01
CA VAL A 336 8.99 9.67 -7.75
C VAL A 336 8.60 9.91 -6.30
N THR A 337 7.48 10.60 -6.10
CA THR A 337 6.97 11.01 -4.79
C THR A 337 6.17 9.92 -4.11
N GLU A 338 6.05 9.97 -2.78
CA GLU A 338 5.31 9.01 -1.95
C GLU A 338 3.83 8.94 -2.35
N ASN A 339 3.17 10.10 -2.53
CA ASN A 339 1.75 10.15 -2.86
C ASN A 339 1.51 10.31 -4.36
N ARG A 340 1.45 9.17 -5.08
CA ARG A 340 1.24 9.16 -6.53
C ARG A 340 -0.05 9.83 -6.98
N LYS A 341 -1.14 9.78 -6.16
CA LYS A 341 -2.45 10.31 -6.54
C LYS A 341 -2.53 11.83 -6.45
N GLU A 342 -1.83 12.43 -5.49
CA GLU A 342 -1.87 13.88 -5.25
C GLU A 342 -0.69 14.60 -5.90
N GLU A 343 0.49 13.97 -5.93
CA GLU A 343 1.73 14.60 -6.38
C GLU A 343 2.27 13.98 -7.69
N GLY A 344 1.96 12.72 -7.95
CA GLY A 344 2.54 11.96 -9.06
C GLY A 344 1.77 12.05 -10.36
N LEU A 345 0.43 12.12 -10.34
CA LEU A 345 -0.45 11.97 -11.49
C LEU A 345 -1.55 13.01 -11.49
N VAL A 346 -2.04 13.35 -12.69
CA VAL A 346 -3.30 14.08 -12.87
C VAL A 346 -4.37 13.05 -13.23
N LEU A 347 -5.11 12.58 -12.21
CA LEU A 347 -6.00 11.41 -12.31
C LEU A 347 -7.11 11.55 -13.36
N MET A 348 -7.55 12.78 -13.67
CA MET A 348 -8.57 13.08 -14.67
C MET A 348 -8.04 13.01 -16.09
N HIS A 349 -6.73 13.13 -16.28
CA HIS A 349 -6.09 13.06 -17.60
C HIS A 349 -5.77 11.61 -17.99
N ASP A 350 -5.60 11.40 -19.27
CA ASP A 350 -5.28 10.10 -19.85
C ASP A 350 -3.82 9.68 -19.62
N VAL A 351 -3.53 8.44 -19.97
CA VAL A 351 -2.19 7.83 -19.87
C VAL A 351 -1.18 8.61 -20.70
N ASN A 352 -1.54 9.04 -21.91
CA ASN A 352 -0.64 9.76 -22.81
C ASN A 352 -0.19 11.09 -22.21
N ILE A 353 -1.12 11.91 -21.75
CA ILE A 353 -0.84 13.21 -21.12
C ILE A 353 0.01 13.03 -19.86
N ASN A 354 -0.33 12.08 -18.97
CA ASN A 354 0.44 11.83 -17.78
C ASN A 354 1.86 11.37 -18.06
N THR A 355 2.07 10.53 -19.08
CA THR A 355 3.40 10.03 -19.44
C THR A 355 4.31 11.17 -19.91
N HIS A 356 3.78 12.15 -20.66
CA HIS A 356 4.56 13.26 -21.22
C HIS A 356 4.60 14.51 -20.33
N HIS A 357 3.90 14.52 -19.20
CA HIS A 357 3.69 15.73 -18.39
C HIS A 357 5.00 16.48 -18.03
N VAL A 358 6.07 15.76 -17.70
CA VAL A 358 7.38 16.36 -17.42
C VAL A 358 8.12 16.74 -18.70
N ALA A 359 7.90 16.01 -19.78
CA ALA A 359 8.63 16.17 -21.03
C ALA A 359 8.03 17.21 -21.99
N PHE A 360 6.80 17.68 -21.77
CA PHE A 360 6.10 18.60 -22.67
C PHE A 360 6.93 19.79 -23.10
N GLN A 361 7.52 20.52 -22.16
CA GLN A 361 8.33 21.70 -22.47
C GLN A 361 9.61 21.39 -23.27
N TYR A 362 10.07 20.15 -23.24
CA TYR A 362 11.29 19.70 -23.94
C TYR A 362 10.96 19.02 -25.27
N ASN A 363 9.74 18.49 -25.42
CA ASN A 363 9.26 17.83 -26.66
C ASN A 363 8.58 18.80 -27.62
N ALA A 364 8.19 19.98 -27.17
CA ALA A 364 7.59 21.02 -28.04
C ALA A 364 8.61 21.55 -29.07
N SER A 365 8.11 21.82 -30.27
CA SER A 365 8.89 22.51 -31.27
C SER A 365 9.29 23.93 -30.82
N ARG A 366 10.19 24.60 -31.56
CA ARG A 366 10.53 26.00 -31.28
C ARG A 366 9.32 26.96 -31.29
N MET A 367 8.24 26.60 -31.95
CA MET A 367 6.96 27.33 -31.97
C MET A 367 5.97 26.85 -30.89
N GLY A 368 6.38 25.99 -29.98
CA GLY A 368 5.51 25.44 -28.91
C GLY A 368 4.53 24.37 -29.39
N LEU A 369 4.65 23.87 -30.63
CA LEU A 369 3.75 22.83 -31.17
C LEU A 369 4.19 21.45 -30.72
N ILE A 370 3.22 20.63 -30.34
CA ILE A 370 3.40 19.23 -29.88
C ILE A 370 2.97 18.28 -31.01
N ASN A 371 3.76 17.26 -31.27
CA ASN A 371 3.42 16.19 -32.20
C ASN A 371 2.73 15.04 -31.48
N HIS A 372 1.40 15.07 -31.41
CA HIS A 372 0.59 14.08 -30.70
C HIS A 372 0.81 12.64 -31.18
N ARG A 373 1.01 12.41 -32.49
CA ARG A 373 1.29 11.07 -33.03
C ARG A 373 2.62 10.51 -32.51
N GLN A 374 3.62 11.37 -32.36
CA GLN A 374 4.92 10.98 -31.83
C GLN A 374 4.82 10.69 -30.32
N GLU A 375 4.04 11.46 -29.57
CA GLU A 375 3.79 11.24 -28.18
C GLU A 375 3.06 9.91 -27.93
N GLU A 376 1.99 9.63 -28.67
CA GLU A 376 1.27 8.36 -28.57
C GLU A 376 2.19 7.16 -28.87
N ALA A 377 3.04 7.26 -29.88
CA ALA A 377 3.99 6.20 -30.22
C ALA A 377 4.99 5.95 -29.06
N LYS A 378 5.52 7.01 -28.44
CA LYS A 378 6.39 6.91 -27.26
C LYS A 378 5.65 6.34 -26.04
N THR A 379 4.40 6.75 -25.83
CA THR A 379 3.56 6.19 -24.75
C THR A 379 3.34 4.70 -24.93
N MET A 380 3.05 4.23 -26.16
CA MET A 380 2.92 2.81 -26.47
C MET A 380 4.22 2.03 -26.17
N GLN A 381 5.38 2.59 -26.54
CA GLN A 381 6.67 2.00 -26.21
C GLN A 381 6.90 1.93 -24.70
N SER A 382 6.54 2.97 -23.96
CA SER A 382 6.64 3.01 -22.50
C SER A 382 5.72 2.00 -21.84
N ILE A 383 4.47 1.86 -22.31
CA ILE A 383 3.50 0.86 -21.85
C ILE A 383 4.07 -0.54 -22.05
N ALA A 384 4.64 -0.83 -23.21
CA ALA A 384 5.25 -2.12 -23.52
C ALA A 384 6.47 -2.40 -22.62
N ARG A 385 7.36 -1.40 -22.46
CA ARG A 385 8.57 -1.49 -21.61
C ARG A 385 8.24 -1.77 -20.15
N MET A 386 7.19 -1.10 -19.63
CA MET A 386 6.77 -1.20 -18.23
C MET A 386 5.74 -2.32 -18.02
N ASN A 387 5.35 -3.05 -19.07
CA ASN A 387 4.28 -4.04 -19.02
C ASN A 387 3.02 -3.48 -18.31
N THR A 388 2.59 -2.27 -18.72
CA THR A 388 1.46 -1.57 -18.11
C THR A 388 0.16 -2.05 -18.74
N LYS A 389 -0.80 -2.49 -17.90
CA LYS A 389 -2.11 -2.95 -18.40
C LYS A 389 -3.04 -1.75 -18.56
N VAL A 390 -3.29 -1.34 -19.80
CA VAL A 390 -4.22 -0.27 -20.16
C VAL A 390 -5.09 -0.71 -21.34
N SER A 391 -6.31 -0.22 -21.42
CA SER A 391 -7.20 -0.50 -22.57
C SER A 391 -6.89 0.40 -23.77
N SER A 392 -6.38 1.61 -23.53
CA SER A 392 -6.00 2.60 -24.53
C SER A 392 -5.06 3.64 -23.91
N VAL A 393 -4.24 4.30 -24.72
CA VAL A 393 -3.42 5.46 -24.28
C VAL A 393 -4.29 6.64 -23.83
N HIS A 394 -5.54 6.70 -24.28
CA HIS A 394 -6.53 7.73 -23.91
C HIS A 394 -7.39 7.32 -22.70
N GLN A 395 -7.10 6.20 -22.04
CA GLN A 395 -7.78 5.81 -20.79
C GLN A 395 -7.36 6.75 -19.67
N ALA A 396 -8.34 7.27 -18.89
CA ALA A 396 -8.04 8.07 -17.71
C ALA A 396 -7.21 7.28 -16.70
N VAL A 397 -6.12 7.87 -16.19
CA VAL A 397 -5.20 7.20 -15.25
C VAL A 397 -5.89 6.87 -13.95
N GLY A 398 -6.89 7.65 -13.52
CA GLY A 398 -7.68 7.37 -12.34
C GLY A 398 -8.41 6.02 -12.36
N ALA A 399 -8.70 5.47 -13.56
CA ALA A 399 -9.34 4.16 -13.72
C ALA A 399 -8.37 2.97 -13.69
N LEU A 400 -7.06 3.21 -13.59
CA LEU A 400 -6.04 2.16 -13.53
C LEU A 400 -5.88 1.62 -12.10
N SER A 401 -5.42 0.37 -11.98
CA SER A 401 -4.97 -0.18 -10.69
C SER A 401 -3.76 0.59 -10.16
N GLY A 402 -3.54 0.54 -8.82
CA GLY A 402 -2.42 1.22 -8.19
C GLY A 402 -1.06 0.87 -8.78
N GLY A 403 -0.81 -0.39 -9.12
CA GLY A 403 0.42 -0.82 -9.77
C GLY A 403 0.60 -0.22 -11.17
N ASN A 404 -0.46 -0.16 -11.98
CA ASN A 404 -0.39 0.47 -13.30
C ASN A 404 -0.23 2.00 -13.20
N GLN A 405 -0.88 2.66 -12.23
CA GLN A 405 -0.66 4.08 -11.93
C GLN A 405 0.81 4.35 -11.62
N GLN A 406 1.43 3.53 -10.75
CA GLN A 406 2.84 3.67 -10.38
C GLN A 406 3.79 3.50 -11.56
N LYS A 407 3.48 2.57 -12.47
CA LYS A 407 4.22 2.41 -13.72
C LYS A 407 4.13 3.63 -14.62
N ILE A 408 2.99 4.32 -14.67
CA ILE A 408 2.85 5.58 -15.41
C ILE A 408 3.69 6.69 -14.76
N VAL A 409 3.71 6.78 -13.41
CA VAL A 409 4.60 7.73 -12.69
C VAL A 409 6.06 7.49 -13.07
N LEU A 410 6.52 6.23 -13.05
CA LEU A 410 7.88 5.89 -13.49
C LEU A 410 8.12 6.25 -14.96
N SER A 411 7.18 5.88 -15.84
CA SER A 411 7.24 6.18 -17.27
C SER A 411 7.42 7.68 -17.55
N LYS A 412 6.67 8.52 -16.86
CA LYS A 412 6.75 9.99 -16.92
C LYS A 412 8.18 10.50 -16.70
N TRP A 413 8.88 9.96 -15.71
CA TRP A 413 10.24 10.36 -15.38
C TRP A 413 11.28 9.74 -16.31
N LEU A 414 11.07 8.48 -16.72
CA LEU A 414 12.02 7.76 -17.58
C LEU A 414 12.06 8.27 -19.02
N GLU A 415 11.05 9.02 -19.46
CA GLU A 415 11.08 9.66 -20.78
C GLU A 415 12.25 10.64 -20.91
N LYS A 416 12.68 11.27 -19.82
CA LYS A 416 13.82 12.21 -19.79
C LYS A 416 15.17 11.53 -19.56
N THR A 417 15.23 10.19 -19.51
CA THR A 417 16.45 9.43 -19.23
C THR A 417 17.28 10.03 -18.07
N PRO A 418 16.75 10.02 -16.85
CA PRO A 418 17.39 10.68 -15.71
C PRO A 418 18.74 10.04 -15.37
N ARG A 419 19.69 10.88 -14.97
CA ARG A 419 21.00 10.42 -14.49
C ARG A 419 20.99 10.08 -13.00
N ILE A 420 20.08 10.72 -12.25
CA ILE A 420 19.84 10.52 -10.83
C ILE A 420 18.32 10.31 -10.66
N LEU A 421 17.94 9.23 -10.00
CA LEU A 421 16.53 8.89 -9.76
C LEU A 421 16.27 8.78 -8.25
N LEU A 422 15.44 9.68 -7.74
CA LEU A 422 14.94 9.64 -6.37
C LEU A 422 13.61 8.90 -6.35
N LEU A 423 13.51 7.84 -5.54
CA LEU A 423 12.33 7.00 -5.38
C LEU A 423 11.89 7.07 -3.92
N ASP A 424 10.77 7.72 -3.65
CA ASP A 424 10.20 7.80 -2.31
C ASP A 424 8.97 6.90 -2.22
N GLU A 425 9.08 5.80 -1.47
CA GLU A 425 8.06 4.76 -1.30
C GLU A 425 7.46 4.27 -2.64
N PRO A 426 8.31 3.86 -3.63
CA PRO A 426 7.85 3.62 -5.00
C PRO A 426 6.87 2.44 -5.13
N THR A 427 6.71 1.61 -4.11
CA THR A 427 5.87 0.42 -4.11
C THR A 427 4.71 0.51 -3.12
N ARG A 428 4.54 1.65 -2.46
CA ARG A 428 3.47 1.85 -1.48
C ARG A 428 2.08 1.72 -2.12
N GLY A 429 1.25 0.83 -1.56
CA GLY A 429 -0.10 0.55 -2.08
C GLY A 429 -0.11 -0.08 -3.49
N VAL A 430 0.93 -0.86 -3.78
CA VAL A 430 1.09 -1.63 -5.00
C VAL A 430 1.04 -3.12 -4.63
N ASP A 431 0.40 -3.94 -5.46
CA ASP A 431 0.35 -5.39 -5.25
C ASP A 431 1.72 -6.05 -5.47
N VAL A 432 1.87 -7.29 -4.95
CA VAL A 432 3.16 -7.99 -4.96
C VAL A 432 3.70 -8.23 -6.36
N GLY A 433 2.82 -8.53 -7.33
CA GLY A 433 3.24 -8.73 -8.73
C GLY A 433 3.79 -7.47 -9.36
N ALA A 434 3.10 -6.33 -9.15
CA ALA A 434 3.55 -5.03 -9.65
C ALA A 434 4.79 -4.53 -8.87
N LYS A 435 4.94 -4.82 -7.56
CA LYS A 435 6.18 -4.55 -6.82
C LYS A 435 7.38 -5.21 -7.50
N PHE A 436 7.28 -6.50 -7.82
CA PHE A 436 8.36 -7.23 -8.49
C PHE A 436 8.74 -6.62 -9.84
N GLU A 437 7.77 -6.17 -10.62
CA GLU A 437 8.04 -5.50 -11.90
C GLU A 437 8.77 -4.16 -11.69
N ILE A 438 8.39 -3.38 -10.67
CA ILE A 438 9.09 -2.14 -10.29
C ILE A 438 10.53 -2.43 -9.85
N TYR A 439 10.75 -3.49 -9.06
CA TYR A 439 12.09 -3.89 -8.63
C TYR A 439 12.99 -4.25 -9.81
N ASN A 440 12.46 -4.96 -10.80
CA ASN A 440 13.21 -5.26 -12.03
C ASN A 440 13.57 -3.98 -12.80
N VAL A 441 12.68 -3.01 -12.86
CA VAL A 441 12.97 -1.71 -13.49
C VAL A 441 14.08 -0.98 -12.74
N ILE A 442 14.05 -0.94 -11.40
CA ILE A 442 15.10 -0.33 -10.58
C ILE A 442 16.45 -1.00 -10.87
N ARG A 443 16.51 -2.33 -10.90
CA ARG A 443 17.74 -3.09 -11.22
C ARG A 443 18.27 -2.82 -12.63
N GLN A 444 17.38 -2.74 -13.62
CA GLN A 444 17.73 -2.42 -14.99
C GLN A 444 18.29 -0.99 -15.12
N LEU A 445 17.69 -0.01 -14.45
CA LEU A 445 18.15 1.37 -14.46
C LEU A 445 19.52 1.52 -13.78
N ALA A 446 19.72 0.86 -12.65
CA ALA A 446 21.02 0.80 -11.99
C ALA A 446 22.08 0.18 -12.92
N ALA A 447 21.80 -0.98 -13.54
CA ALA A 447 22.69 -1.62 -14.50
C ALA A 447 23.01 -0.74 -15.71
N ALA A 448 22.09 0.14 -16.10
CA ALA A 448 22.30 1.14 -17.16
C ALA A 448 23.10 2.38 -16.69
N GLY A 449 23.55 2.43 -15.44
CA GLY A 449 24.39 3.51 -14.89
C GLY A 449 23.63 4.65 -14.22
N THR A 450 22.31 4.54 -14.03
CA THR A 450 21.54 5.54 -13.27
C THR A 450 21.90 5.45 -11.79
N ALA A 451 22.24 6.57 -11.16
CA ALA A 451 22.40 6.67 -9.69
C ALA A 451 21.01 6.72 -9.05
N ILE A 452 20.70 5.79 -8.14
CA ILE A 452 19.36 5.67 -7.57
C ILE A 452 19.41 5.88 -6.07
N ILE A 453 18.49 6.71 -5.53
CA ILE A 453 18.21 6.79 -4.11
C ILE A 453 16.83 6.19 -3.89
N LEU A 454 16.75 5.16 -3.04
CA LEU A 454 15.52 4.43 -2.72
C LEU A 454 15.15 4.66 -1.25
N VAL A 455 14.05 5.34 -1.01
CA VAL A 455 13.43 5.45 0.32
C VAL A 455 12.32 4.41 0.42
N SER A 456 12.34 3.57 1.44
CA SER A 456 11.25 2.65 1.75
C SER A 456 11.07 2.51 3.27
N SER A 457 9.83 2.39 3.70
CA SER A 457 9.45 2.02 5.07
C SER A 457 9.50 0.50 5.29
N GLU A 458 9.51 -0.28 4.21
CA GLU A 458 9.64 -1.73 4.27
C GLU A 458 11.13 -2.12 4.35
N LEU A 459 11.61 -2.44 5.56
CA LEU A 459 13.03 -2.77 5.78
C LEU A 459 13.54 -3.92 4.88
N PRO A 460 12.81 -5.04 4.69
CA PRO A 460 13.24 -6.08 3.76
C PRO A 460 13.40 -5.60 2.32
N GLU A 461 12.52 -4.68 1.85
CA GLU A 461 12.58 -4.11 0.50
C GLU A 461 13.86 -3.29 0.31
N VAL A 462 14.08 -2.31 1.19
CA VAL A 462 15.22 -1.40 1.04
C VAL A 462 16.55 -2.15 1.17
N MET A 463 16.65 -3.14 2.07
CA MET A 463 17.85 -3.96 2.21
C MET A 463 18.11 -4.84 0.98
N ALA A 464 17.07 -5.42 0.41
CA ALA A 464 17.21 -6.33 -0.74
C ALA A 464 17.55 -5.61 -2.05
N LEU A 465 17.10 -4.35 -2.20
CA LEU A 465 17.28 -3.58 -3.44
C LEU A 465 18.48 -2.64 -3.39
N SER A 466 19.03 -2.34 -2.22
CA SER A 466 20.12 -1.36 -2.09
C SER A 466 21.50 -2.04 -2.05
N ASP A 467 22.51 -1.31 -2.47
CA ASP A 467 23.92 -1.70 -2.35
C ASP A 467 24.48 -1.18 -1.01
N ARG A 468 24.10 0.02 -0.65
CA ARG A 468 24.37 0.64 0.65
C ARG A 468 23.10 1.21 1.24
N LEU A 469 23.02 1.27 2.56
CA LEU A 469 21.86 1.74 3.32
C LEU A 469 22.23 2.86 4.26
N VAL A 470 21.62 4.02 4.07
CA VAL A 470 21.63 5.15 5.01
C VAL A 470 20.51 4.93 6.03
N VAL A 471 20.84 4.90 7.30
CA VAL A 471 19.86 4.82 8.40
C VAL A 471 19.72 6.20 9.02
N MET A 472 18.50 6.74 8.98
CA MET A 472 18.18 8.04 9.57
C MET A 472 17.50 7.90 10.92
N ARG A 473 17.90 8.74 11.87
CA ARG A 473 17.30 8.86 13.20
C ARG A 473 17.33 10.32 13.64
N ASN A 474 16.21 10.79 14.21
CA ASN A 474 16.12 12.16 14.74
C ASN A 474 16.59 13.23 13.75
N LYS A 475 16.25 13.07 12.45
CA LYS A 475 16.58 14.02 11.38
C LYS A 475 18.07 14.13 11.02
N THR A 476 18.87 13.16 11.44
CA THR A 476 20.30 13.03 11.10
C THR A 476 20.59 11.65 10.54
N ILE A 477 21.74 11.46 9.92
CA ILE A 477 22.23 10.12 9.56
C ILE A 477 22.80 9.50 10.84
N ALA A 478 22.25 8.34 11.23
CA ALA A 478 22.76 7.55 12.34
C ALA A 478 23.94 6.69 11.91
N ASP A 479 23.85 6.07 10.71
CA ASP A 479 24.93 5.26 10.14
C ASP A 479 24.72 5.03 8.64
N ILE A 480 25.77 4.55 7.94
CA ILE A 480 25.71 4.11 6.53
C ILE A 480 26.36 2.73 6.44
N TYR A 481 25.59 1.74 6.03
CA TYR A 481 26.02 0.34 5.94
C TYR A 481 26.18 -0.10 4.49
N SER A 482 27.11 -1.04 4.23
CA SER A 482 27.00 -1.93 3.07
C SER A 482 25.86 -2.92 3.31
N CYS A 483 25.04 -3.19 2.32
CA CYS A 483 23.95 -4.18 2.46
C CYS A 483 24.47 -5.63 2.42
N GLU A 484 25.75 -5.84 2.10
CA GLU A 484 26.38 -7.14 2.15
C GLU A 484 26.49 -7.60 3.62
N ASN A 485 25.85 -8.71 3.94
CA ASN A 485 25.80 -9.30 5.30
C ASN A 485 25.12 -8.41 6.39
N LEU A 486 24.40 -7.38 6.00
CA LEU A 486 23.66 -6.52 6.93
C LEU A 486 22.44 -7.25 7.48
N THR A 487 22.23 -7.19 8.79
CA THR A 487 21.05 -7.79 9.45
C THR A 487 19.99 -6.74 9.77
N GLN A 488 18.71 -7.15 9.75
CA GLN A 488 17.60 -6.27 10.12
C GLN A 488 17.74 -5.72 11.54
N THR A 489 18.27 -6.53 12.48
CA THR A 489 18.51 -6.11 13.86
C THR A 489 19.50 -4.94 13.95
N GLN A 490 20.60 -4.98 13.18
CA GLN A 490 21.56 -3.88 13.15
C GLN A 490 20.92 -2.56 12.66
N VAL A 491 20.12 -2.66 11.59
CA VAL A 491 19.42 -1.48 11.03
C VAL A 491 18.41 -0.92 12.03
N MET A 492 17.60 -1.79 12.66
CA MET A 492 16.61 -1.37 13.65
C MET A 492 17.27 -0.76 14.89
N THR A 493 18.38 -1.33 15.37
CA THR A 493 19.18 -0.75 16.47
C THR A 493 19.66 0.67 16.13
N ALA A 494 20.18 0.87 14.93
CA ALA A 494 20.62 2.21 14.49
C ALA A 494 19.44 3.18 14.36
N ALA A 495 18.30 2.72 13.81
CA ALA A 495 17.10 3.54 13.61
C ALA A 495 16.40 3.93 14.92
N THR A 496 16.39 3.06 15.93
CA THR A 496 15.74 3.29 17.24
C THR A 496 16.69 3.90 18.26
N GLY A 497 17.99 3.59 18.18
CA GLY A 497 19.00 3.97 19.18
C GLY A 497 18.94 3.14 20.48
N VAL A 498 18.18 2.08 20.49
CA VAL A 498 18.12 1.13 21.61
C VAL A 498 19.21 0.06 21.36
N ARG A 499 20.13 -0.09 22.31
CA ARG A 499 21.16 -1.15 22.31
C ARG A 499 20.63 -2.43 22.86
#